data_27b0e19bbeefa9c08b131d3395e7aa51
#
_entry.id   27b0e19bbeefa9c08b131d3395e7aa51
#
_cell.length_a   1.000
_cell.length_b   1.000
_cell.length_c   1.000
_cell.angle_alpha   90.00
_cell.angle_beta   90.00
_cell.angle_gamma   90.00
#
_symmetry.space_group_name_H-M   'P 1'
#
loop_
_entity.id
_entity.type
_entity.pdbx_description
1 polymer ?
#
loop_
_entity_poly.entity_id
_entity_poly.type
_entity_poly.pdbx_seq_one_letter_code
_entity_poly.pdbx_strand_id
1 'polypeptide(L)'
;MNTTSKPIKPNDTAGKFRICFIHAPDPVYADTQNYGAKFMPVWAYTLASHIPDDGQYELSLFDCRFQDEKTITDADAFLFSGINQDCANMERVRADLNARYPNATMLIGGPICWSFDQAKSLAQLDNFDHVFIGDGEEEIAGLLDNLRQGAPLERVIRSKERFPVIKAKPFFRPMLDTTVDRYYGAVLEVSRGCPFLCEFCDIRILKDNNRPHNKSIDLIIDELDHLSSLGVKQVLLACDNFIGEPRWAEELLDRILEWQERTGFRPSLYTWLTINLYKHPSLMIKMRRAGFDMLFIGVESFSKNSLLETAKVQNTAPDMVQVVRDIQSYGFIIVAGLIFGFDSDDETCFQNTLDGLRDSALLSGDPSLLTALPGTPLYRRMTLSNRLRDVRFGLGGFKYQTNIKYLLGGKEMVRGYRKFVTGITDGAYQYNRLKGYFDLLDTGNFVAMDGKGFGNLWLFVRMIMKNKAALWQMTQRLARFMANPTNLYYALKGLSLVFRRRHINGGFGYFQFWFFAWTNAVLKYKNLTDQDFDIEGVDADFELKNIIPADYVSSANEDIPPQKINAQLRSTITQLENIVRERTA
;
A
#
# COMPACT_ATOMS: atom_id res chain seq x y z
N MET A 1 -27.01 15.50 19.08
CA MET A 1 -26.65 16.52 20.07
C MET A 1 -25.73 17.50 19.37
N ASN A 2 -26.15 18.78 19.28
CA ASN A 2 -25.39 19.83 18.63
C ASN A 2 -24.13 20.14 19.46
N THR A 3 -22.98 19.64 19.06
CA THR A 3 -21.71 20.15 19.56
C THR A 3 -21.37 21.39 18.74
N THR A 4 -21.46 22.53 19.39
CA THR A 4 -21.03 23.83 18.88
C THR A 4 -19.57 23.73 18.46
N SER A 5 -19.28 24.03 17.18
CA SER A 5 -17.92 24.26 16.68
C SER A 5 -17.17 25.26 17.61
N LYS A 6 -15.87 25.01 17.85
CA LYS A 6 -15.01 26.00 18.57
C LYS A 6 -15.22 27.37 17.92
N PRO A 7 -15.36 28.46 18.73
CA PRO A 7 -15.41 29.78 18.15
C PRO A 7 -14.05 30.08 17.49
N ILE A 8 -14.04 30.10 16.17
CA ILE A 8 -12.87 30.53 15.39
C ILE A 8 -12.72 32.02 15.64
N LYS A 9 -11.63 32.45 16.30
CA LYS A 9 -11.30 33.86 16.37
C LYS A 9 -10.93 34.33 14.97
N PRO A 10 -11.55 35.42 14.46
CA PRO A 10 -11.07 36.06 13.24
C PRO A 10 -9.60 36.42 13.46
N ASN A 11 -8.73 35.92 12.58
CA ASN A 11 -7.32 36.27 12.61
C ASN A 11 -7.19 37.78 12.37
N ASP A 12 -6.35 38.45 13.14
CA ASP A 12 -6.04 39.86 12.95
C ASP A 12 -5.46 40.02 11.54
N THR A 13 -6.09 40.78 10.70
CA THR A 13 -6.10 40.80 9.24
C THR A 13 -4.78 41.14 8.54
N ALA A 14 -3.62 40.91 9.12
CA ALA A 14 -2.31 41.27 8.55
C ALA A 14 -1.42 40.06 8.15
N GLY A 15 -1.81 38.82 8.45
CA GLY A 15 -1.00 37.63 8.18
C GLY A 15 -1.66 36.63 7.24
N LYS A 16 -0.84 35.79 6.60
CA LYS A 16 -1.32 34.65 5.81
C LYS A 16 -1.99 33.60 6.73
N PHE A 17 -3.05 32.94 6.24
CA PHE A 17 -3.65 31.81 6.94
C PHE A 17 -2.74 30.59 6.80
N ARG A 18 -2.20 30.08 7.92
CA ARG A 18 -1.16 29.05 7.96
C ARG A 18 -1.80 27.67 8.03
N ILE A 19 -1.43 26.83 7.09
CA ILE A 19 -1.93 25.47 6.95
C ILE A 19 -0.77 24.49 7.03
N CYS A 20 -0.86 23.51 7.93
CA CYS A 20 0.12 22.45 8.05
C CYS A 20 -0.52 21.10 7.71
N PHE A 21 -0.03 20.45 6.64
CA PHE A 21 -0.38 19.07 6.31
C PHE A 21 0.40 18.14 7.23
N ILE A 22 -0.29 17.28 7.96
CA ILE A 22 0.31 16.33 8.91
C ILE A 22 0.25 14.92 8.33
N HIS A 23 1.41 14.37 8.00
CA HIS A 23 1.54 12.96 7.62
C HIS A 23 2.02 12.15 8.83
N ALA A 24 1.08 11.45 9.47
CA ALA A 24 1.29 10.71 10.70
C ALA A 24 0.86 9.23 10.55
N PRO A 25 1.55 8.43 9.70
CA PRO A 25 1.23 7.01 9.54
C PRO A 25 1.57 6.23 10.81
N ASP A 26 0.98 5.03 10.95
CA ASP A 26 1.36 4.11 12.01
C ASP A 26 2.86 3.81 11.96
N PRO A 27 3.64 4.04 13.04
CA PRO A 27 5.10 3.91 12.99
C PRO A 27 5.56 2.46 12.76
N VAL A 28 4.83 1.46 13.25
CA VAL A 28 5.19 0.05 13.05
C VAL A 28 4.99 -0.32 11.58
N TYR A 29 3.85 0.06 11.03
CA TYR A 29 3.52 -0.18 9.62
C TYR A 29 4.47 0.59 8.69
N ALA A 30 4.71 1.87 8.97
CA ALA A 30 5.61 2.72 8.18
C ALA A 30 7.07 2.22 8.16
N ASP A 31 7.54 1.59 9.23
CA ASP A 31 8.91 1.04 9.28
C ASP A 31 9.05 -0.29 8.56
N THR A 32 7.97 -1.04 8.39
CA THR A 32 7.98 -2.35 7.72
C THR A 32 7.69 -2.25 6.22
N GLN A 33 6.98 -1.21 5.79
CA GLN A 33 6.67 -1.00 4.37
C GLN A 33 7.93 -0.71 3.54
N ASN A 34 7.91 -1.17 2.30
CA ASN A 34 8.94 -0.87 1.29
C ASN A 34 10.37 -1.06 1.79
N TYR A 35 10.58 -2.03 2.69
CA TYR A 35 11.91 -2.32 3.26
C TYR A 35 12.57 -1.09 3.88
N GLY A 36 11.78 -0.17 4.48
CA GLY A 36 12.23 1.06 5.09
C GLY A 36 12.46 2.23 4.12
N ALA A 37 12.21 2.05 2.83
CA ALA A 37 12.21 3.15 1.87
C ALA A 37 10.97 4.04 2.08
N LYS A 38 11.17 5.32 2.33
CA LYS A 38 10.08 6.26 2.60
C LYS A 38 9.83 7.14 1.39
N PHE A 39 8.66 6.98 0.78
CA PHE A 39 8.20 7.82 -0.33
C PHE A 39 7.45 9.05 0.16
N MET A 40 7.38 10.09 -0.65
CA MET A 40 6.66 11.30 -0.31
C MET A 40 5.14 11.05 -0.16
N PRO A 41 4.45 11.75 0.77
CA PRO A 41 3.00 11.64 0.93
C PRO A 41 2.27 12.44 -0.16
N VAL A 42 2.02 11.82 -1.31
CA VAL A 42 1.47 12.48 -2.51
C VAL A 42 0.20 13.28 -2.24
N TRP A 43 -0.67 12.82 -1.33
CA TRP A 43 -1.93 13.49 -1.00
C TRP A 43 -1.76 14.96 -0.59
N ALA A 44 -0.68 15.27 0.14
CA ALA A 44 -0.44 16.63 0.59
C ALA A 44 -0.09 17.58 -0.57
N TYR A 45 0.75 17.12 -1.50
CA TYR A 45 1.16 17.91 -2.67
C TYR A 45 0.03 18.07 -3.69
N THR A 46 -0.77 17.03 -3.88
CA THR A 46 -1.96 17.07 -4.74
C THR A 46 -3.01 18.00 -4.18
N LEU A 47 -3.36 17.86 -2.89
CA LEU A 47 -4.37 18.71 -2.29
C LEU A 47 -3.92 20.18 -2.21
N ALA A 48 -2.65 20.42 -1.88
CA ALA A 48 -2.06 21.75 -1.85
C ALA A 48 -2.13 22.47 -3.20
N SER A 49 -2.03 21.74 -4.34
CA SER A 49 -2.11 22.34 -5.67
C SER A 49 -3.50 22.91 -6.01
N HIS A 50 -4.53 22.50 -5.27
CA HIS A 50 -5.90 22.98 -5.43
C HIS A 50 -6.23 24.17 -4.52
N ILE A 51 -5.30 24.58 -3.63
CA ILE A 51 -5.40 25.80 -2.83
C ILE A 51 -4.87 26.98 -3.66
N PRO A 52 -5.56 28.14 -3.69
CA PRO A 52 -5.10 29.29 -4.44
C PRO A 52 -3.72 29.78 -3.98
N ASP A 53 -2.82 30.01 -4.93
CA ASP A 53 -1.50 30.64 -4.69
C ASP A 53 -1.59 32.17 -4.89
N ASP A 54 -2.46 32.80 -4.12
CA ASP A 54 -2.78 34.23 -4.18
C ASP A 54 -2.17 35.04 -3.03
N GLY A 55 -1.29 34.40 -2.26
CA GLY A 55 -0.61 35.01 -1.10
C GLY A 55 -1.44 35.04 0.17
N GLN A 56 -2.68 34.54 0.18
CA GLN A 56 -3.53 34.48 1.38
C GLN A 56 -3.20 33.29 2.30
N TYR A 57 -2.55 32.25 1.75
CA TYR A 57 -2.21 31.02 2.45
C TYR A 57 -0.71 30.81 2.57
N GLU A 58 -0.29 30.20 3.67
CA GLU A 58 1.05 29.66 3.87
C GLU A 58 0.94 28.15 4.10
N LEU A 59 1.50 27.35 3.17
CA LEU A 59 1.39 25.91 3.17
C LEU A 59 2.67 25.26 3.64
N SER A 60 2.57 24.31 4.57
CA SER A 60 3.69 23.51 5.07
C SER A 60 3.32 22.04 5.20
N LEU A 61 4.33 21.16 5.15
CA LEU A 61 4.19 19.72 5.34
C LEU A 61 5.06 19.27 6.50
N PHE A 62 4.46 18.63 7.47
CA PHE A 62 5.15 17.91 8.53
C PHE A 62 4.96 16.41 8.38
N ASP A 63 6.08 15.69 8.30
CA ASP A 63 6.09 14.24 8.15
C ASP A 63 6.71 13.61 9.40
N CYS A 64 5.86 12.99 10.23
CA CYS A 64 6.23 12.37 11.49
C CYS A 64 7.25 11.22 11.35
N ARG A 65 7.48 10.73 10.13
CA ARG A 65 8.51 9.70 9.87
C ARG A 65 9.95 10.23 9.92
N PHE A 66 10.13 11.55 9.81
CA PHE A 66 11.46 12.19 9.69
C PHE A 66 11.72 13.27 10.73
N GLN A 67 10.69 13.85 11.32
CA GLN A 67 10.78 15.02 12.15
C GLN A 67 10.26 14.74 13.55
N ASP A 68 10.88 15.34 14.57
CA ASP A 68 10.37 15.27 15.94
C ASP A 68 9.07 16.10 16.04
N GLU A 69 7.97 15.47 16.44
CA GLU A 69 6.65 16.09 16.55
C GLU A 69 6.63 17.32 17.44
N LYS A 70 7.56 17.41 18.41
CA LYS A 70 7.73 18.60 19.26
C LYS A 70 8.15 19.85 18.48
N THR A 71 8.69 19.66 17.26
CA THR A 71 9.12 20.77 16.39
C THR A 71 8.00 21.29 15.48
N ILE A 72 6.80 20.71 15.53
CA ILE A 72 5.64 21.24 14.80
C ILE A 72 5.36 22.65 15.31
N THR A 73 5.37 23.60 14.40
CA THR A 73 5.08 25.01 14.70
C THR A 73 3.57 25.29 14.70
N ASP A 74 3.18 26.39 15.29
CA ASP A 74 1.80 26.88 15.28
C ASP A 74 1.27 27.06 13.84
N ALA A 75 0.02 26.68 13.64
CA ALA A 75 -0.74 26.88 12.41
C ALA A 75 -2.20 27.18 12.72
N ASP A 76 -2.91 27.80 11.77
CA ASP A 76 -4.33 28.10 11.95
C ASP A 76 -5.19 26.85 11.66
N ALA A 77 -4.69 25.95 10.80
CA ALA A 77 -5.31 24.65 10.54
C ALA A 77 -4.28 23.53 10.35
N PHE A 78 -4.54 22.38 10.94
CA PHE A 78 -3.81 21.13 10.74
C PHE A 78 -4.68 20.14 9.96
N LEU A 79 -4.19 19.70 8.80
CA LEU A 79 -4.88 18.79 7.90
C LEU A 79 -4.25 17.39 7.97
N PHE A 80 -5.06 16.39 8.27
CA PHE A 80 -4.67 15.00 8.36
C PHE A 80 -5.28 14.19 7.22
N SER A 81 -4.55 13.22 6.71
CA SER A 81 -5.06 12.21 5.80
C SER A 81 -4.31 10.89 5.99
N GLY A 82 -5.04 9.79 5.99
CA GLY A 82 -4.46 8.46 6.20
C GLY A 82 -5.44 7.34 5.89
N ILE A 83 -4.99 6.13 6.15
CA ILE A 83 -5.75 4.89 6.03
C ILE A 83 -6.14 4.38 7.43
N ASN A 84 -6.94 3.32 7.49
CA ASN A 84 -7.48 2.81 8.78
C ASN A 84 -6.39 2.49 9.82
N GLN A 85 -5.25 1.95 9.39
CA GLN A 85 -4.12 1.62 10.26
C GLN A 85 -3.49 2.85 10.92
N ASP A 86 -3.58 4.01 10.29
CA ASP A 86 -2.97 5.26 10.79
C ASP A 86 -3.78 5.93 11.90
N CYS A 87 -5.04 5.49 12.11
CA CYS A 87 -6.02 6.13 12.98
C CYS A 87 -5.46 6.46 14.37
N ALA A 88 -4.88 5.46 15.04
CA ALA A 88 -4.39 5.62 16.41
C ALA A 88 -3.23 6.63 16.52
N ASN A 89 -2.32 6.63 15.53
CA ASN A 89 -1.21 7.58 15.52
C ASN A 89 -1.67 9.00 15.15
N MET A 90 -2.55 9.13 14.17
CA MET A 90 -3.13 10.44 13.82
C MET A 90 -3.86 11.05 15.02
N GLU A 91 -4.66 10.25 15.74
CA GLU A 91 -5.36 10.70 16.94
C GLU A 91 -4.40 11.14 18.05
N ARG A 92 -3.31 10.40 18.25
CA ARG A 92 -2.27 10.76 19.23
C ARG A 92 -1.61 12.10 18.87
N VAL A 93 -1.21 12.28 17.61
CA VAL A 93 -0.60 13.53 17.13
C VAL A 93 -1.60 14.69 17.20
N ARG A 94 -2.86 14.46 16.80
CA ARG A 94 -3.93 15.45 16.95
C ARG A 94 -4.10 15.90 18.40
N ALA A 95 -4.13 14.94 19.35
CA ALA A 95 -4.29 15.27 20.77
C ALA A 95 -3.15 16.15 21.30
N ASP A 96 -1.90 15.85 20.93
CA ASP A 96 -0.74 16.67 21.28
C ASP A 96 -0.81 18.07 20.65
N LEU A 97 -1.17 18.17 19.38
CA LEU A 97 -1.34 19.45 18.69
C LEU A 97 -2.48 20.29 19.28
N ASN A 98 -3.61 19.66 19.60
CA ASN A 98 -4.72 20.36 20.24
C ASN A 98 -4.38 20.89 21.65
N ALA A 99 -3.53 20.18 22.39
CA ALA A 99 -3.04 20.64 23.70
C ALA A 99 -2.10 21.84 23.56
N ARG A 100 -1.23 21.85 22.54
CA ARG A 100 -0.28 22.95 22.29
C ARG A 100 -0.92 24.15 21.60
N TYR A 101 -1.84 23.91 20.69
CA TYR A 101 -2.48 24.91 19.82
C TYR A 101 -4.01 24.78 19.87
N PRO A 102 -4.65 25.14 21.02
CA PRO A 102 -6.07 24.86 21.24
C PRO A 102 -7.00 25.65 20.32
N ASN A 103 -6.51 26.72 19.69
CA ASN A 103 -7.27 27.55 18.76
C ASN A 103 -7.16 27.07 17.29
N ALA A 104 -6.22 26.18 16.99
CA ALA A 104 -6.06 25.65 15.63
C ALA A 104 -7.18 24.66 15.29
N THR A 105 -7.58 24.65 14.03
CA THR A 105 -8.58 23.71 13.52
C THR A 105 -7.92 22.38 13.15
N MET A 106 -8.50 21.27 13.63
CA MET A 106 -8.06 19.90 13.31
C MET A 106 -9.02 19.28 12.30
N LEU A 107 -8.59 19.15 11.06
CA LEU A 107 -9.39 18.56 9.98
C LEU A 107 -8.79 17.23 9.53
N ILE A 108 -9.64 16.22 9.37
CA ILE A 108 -9.24 14.90 8.82
C ILE A 108 -10.01 14.57 7.56
N GLY A 109 -9.30 14.00 6.57
CA GLY A 109 -9.86 13.49 5.32
C GLY A 109 -9.20 12.17 4.91
N GLY A 110 -9.40 11.80 3.64
CA GLY A 110 -8.78 10.62 3.03
C GLY A 110 -9.54 9.31 3.28
N PRO A 111 -8.92 8.17 2.90
CA PRO A 111 -9.58 6.86 2.87
C PRO A 111 -10.23 6.43 4.18
N ILE A 112 -9.64 6.74 5.31
CA ILE A 112 -10.19 6.41 6.64
C ILE A 112 -11.59 6.99 6.85
N CYS A 113 -11.84 8.21 6.35
CA CYS A 113 -13.14 8.88 6.54
C CYS A 113 -14.25 8.16 5.77
N TRP A 114 -13.97 7.70 4.55
CA TRP A 114 -14.96 6.93 3.77
C TRP A 114 -15.24 5.57 4.38
N SER A 115 -14.17 4.90 4.81
CA SER A 115 -14.25 3.62 5.47
C SER A 115 -15.16 3.66 6.68
N PHE A 116 -14.93 4.62 7.58
CA PHE A 116 -15.72 4.75 8.81
C PHE A 116 -17.13 5.23 8.56
N ASP A 117 -17.36 6.04 7.52
CA ASP A 117 -18.70 6.45 7.11
C ASP A 117 -19.53 5.25 6.65
N GLN A 118 -19.00 4.43 5.74
CA GLN A 118 -19.66 3.23 5.23
C GLN A 118 -19.91 2.19 6.34
N ALA A 119 -18.99 2.08 7.29
CA ALA A 119 -19.13 1.19 8.44
C ALA A 119 -20.02 1.77 9.56
N LYS A 120 -20.56 3.00 9.39
CA LYS A 120 -21.34 3.72 10.42
C LYS A 120 -20.58 3.92 11.73
N SER A 121 -19.26 4.08 11.64
CA SER A 121 -18.35 4.21 12.77
C SER A 121 -17.61 5.55 12.85
N LEU A 122 -18.16 6.61 12.22
CA LEU A 122 -17.59 7.97 12.22
C LEU A 122 -17.34 8.55 13.63
N ALA A 123 -18.00 8.02 14.66
CA ALA A 123 -17.76 8.39 16.03
C ALA A 123 -16.29 8.18 16.48
N GLN A 124 -15.54 7.30 15.80
CA GLN A 124 -14.12 7.12 16.05
C GLN A 124 -13.26 8.34 15.68
N LEU A 125 -13.80 9.27 14.88
CA LEU A 125 -13.15 10.51 14.47
C LEU A 125 -13.76 11.75 15.17
N ASP A 126 -14.52 11.57 16.26
CA ASP A 126 -15.25 12.65 16.93
C ASP A 126 -14.34 13.72 17.56
N ASN A 127 -13.08 13.40 17.77
CA ASN A 127 -12.11 14.33 18.33
C ASN A 127 -11.53 15.35 17.32
N PHE A 128 -11.74 15.12 16.01
CA PHE A 128 -11.42 16.11 14.98
C PHE A 128 -12.54 17.15 14.88
N ASP A 129 -12.18 18.42 14.69
CA ASP A 129 -13.16 19.50 14.54
C ASP A 129 -14.00 19.31 13.29
N HIS A 130 -13.38 18.87 12.18
CA HIS A 130 -14.04 18.57 10.92
C HIS A 130 -13.57 17.25 10.33
N VAL A 131 -14.51 16.47 9.79
CA VAL A 131 -14.27 15.21 9.06
C VAL A 131 -14.74 15.39 7.62
N PHE A 132 -13.81 15.30 6.67
CA PHE A 132 -14.10 15.43 5.26
C PHE A 132 -14.22 14.06 4.60
N ILE A 133 -15.35 13.81 3.92
CA ILE A 133 -15.66 12.54 3.27
C ILE A 133 -15.77 12.75 1.77
N GLY A 134 -14.90 12.11 1.01
CA GLY A 134 -14.85 12.18 -0.45
C GLY A 134 -13.53 12.74 -0.98
N ASP A 135 -13.53 13.15 -2.24
CA ASP A 135 -12.40 13.77 -2.91
C ASP A 135 -12.36 15.26 -2.56
N GLY A 136 -11.22 15.75 -2.07
CA GLY A 136 -11.10 17.11 -1.52
C GLY A 136 -10.69 18.19 -2.52
N GLU A 137 -10.30 17.82 -3.75
CA GLU A 137 -9.64 18.71 -4.69
C GLU A 137 -10.50 19.93 -5.11
N GLU A 138 -11.78 19.73 -5.34
CA GLU A 138 -12.69 20.84 -5.74
C GLU A 138 -13.17 21.65 -4.53
N GLU A 139 -13.19 21.06 -3.33
CA GLU A 139 -13.82 21.65 -2.15
C GLU A 139 -12.81 22.37 -1.22
N ILE A 140 -11.53 22.00 -1.28
CA ILE A 140 -10.54 22.45 -0.29
C ILE A 140 -10.37 23.96 -0.26
N ALA A 141 -10.37 24.63 -1.42
CA ALA A 141 -10.22 26.08 -1.49
C ALA A 141 -11.36 26.82 -0.74
N GLY A 142 -12.61 26.43 -1.02
CA GLY A 142 -13.78 27.02 -0.36
C GLY A 142 -13.85 26.71 1.12
N LEU A 143 -13.45 25.50 1.51
CA LEU A 143 -13.38 25.08 2.91
C LEU A 143 -12.39 25.93 3.72
N LEU A 144 -11.18 26.13 3.17
CA LEU A 144 -10.14 26.92 3.81
C LEU A 144 -10.49 28.43 3.84
N ASP A 145 -11.15 28.94 2.82
CA ASP A 145 -11.63 30.32 2.80
C ASP A 145 -12.69 30.54 3.89
N ASN A 146 -13.63 29.61 4.07
CA ASN A 146 -14.60 29.64 5.16
C ASN A 146 -13.91 29.62 6.55
N LEU A 147 -12.92 28.76 6.74
CA LEU A 147 -12.12 28.72 7.98
C LEU A 147 -11.43 30.07 8.24
N ARG A 148 -10.78 30.62 7.21
CA ARG A 148 -10.07 31.90 7.29
C ARG A 148 -11.00 33.06 7.65
N GLN A 149 -12.22 33.05 7.11
CA GLN A 149 -13.24 34.07 7.38
C GLN A 149 -14.00 33.85 8.71
N GLY A 150 -13.75 32.74 9.41
CA GLY A 150 -14.50 32.39 10.61
C GLY A 150 -15.96 32.00 10.34
N ALA A 151 -16.26 31.61 9.11
CA ALA A 151 -17.60 31.15 8.74
C ALA A 151 -17.90 29.77 9.38
N PRO A 152 -19.14 29.52 9.81
CA PRO A 152 -19.49 28.24 10.42
C PRO A 152 -19.36 27.10 9.39
N LEU A 153 -18.73 26.00 9.79
CA LEU A 153 -18.62 24.78 9.01
C LEU A 153 -19.30 23.62 9.72
N GLU A 154 -19.88 22.73 8.95
CA GLU A 154 -20.40 21.48 9.48
C GLU A 154 -19.25 20.61 9.99
N ARG A 155 -19.51 19.81 11.02
CA ARG A 155 -18.52 18.87 11.54
C ARG A 155 -18.19 17.77 10.51
N VAL A 156 -19.20 17.23 9.81
CA VAL A 156 -19.02 16.24 8.75
C VAL A 156 -19.32 16.91 7.42
N ILE A 157 -18.30 17.08 6.62
CA ILE A 157 -18.35 17.72 5.31
C ILE A 157 -18.25 16.61 4.26
N ARG A 158 -19.12 16.65 3.24
CA ARG A 158 -19.11 15.64 2.16
C ARG A 158 -18.86 16.33 0.83
N SER A 159 -17.96 15.74 0.02
CA SER A 159 -17.86 16.18 -1.37
C SER A 159 -19.19 15.89 -2.10
N LYS A 160 -19.56 16.78 -2.99
CA LYS A 160 -20.80 16.64 -3.78
C LYS A 160 -20.68 15.52 -4.79
N GLU A 161 -19.53 15.44 -5.45
CA GLU A 161 -19.24 14.49 -6.53
C GLU A 161 -17.82 13.94 -6.41
N ARG A 162 -17.53 12.87 -7.16
CA ARG A 162 -16.19 12.37 -7.34
C ARG A 162 -15.36 13.34 -8.18
N PHE A 163 -14.13 13.58 -7.76
CA PHE A 163 -13.21 14.42 -8.51
C PHE A 163 -12.79 13.74 -9.83
N PRO A 164 -13.02 14.38 -10.99
CA PRO A 164 -12.55 13.83 -12.25
C PRO A 164 -11.04 13.98 -12.36
N VAL A 165 -10.29 12.90 -12.15
CA VAL A 165 -8.81 12.90 -12.09
C VAL A 165 -8.16 13.50 -13.35
N ILE A 166 -8.86 13.49 -14.48
CA ILE A 166 -8.44 14.18 -15.71
C ILE A 166 -8.28 15.71 -15.52
N LYS A 167 -8.93 16.29 -14.51
CA LYS A 167 -8.84 17.72 -14.15
C LYS A 167 -7.77 18.00 -13.07
N ALA A 168 -6.99 17.00 -12.67
CA ALA A 168 -5.94 17.18 -11.66
C ALA A 168 -4.98 18.31 -12.07
N LYS A 169 -4.46 19.01 -11.07
CA LYS A 169 -3.42 20.03 -11.25
C LYS A 169 -2.03 19.43 -11.02
N PRO A 170 -0.96 20.03 -11.56
CA PRO A 170 0.41 19.64 -11.21
C PRO A 170 0.64 19.74 -9.70
N PHE A 171 1.55 18.94 -9.17
CA PHE A 171 1.98 19.06 -7.77
C PHE A 171 2.20 20.51 -7.34
N PHE A 172 1.92 20.82 -6.10
CA PHE A 172 2.29 22.11 -5.53
C PHE A 172 3.82 22.22 -5.41
N ARG A 173 4.45 22.75 -6.46
CA ARG A 173 5.91 22.79 -6.67
C ARG A 173 6.65 23.47 -5.51
N PRO A 174 6.21 24.62 -4.95
CA PRO A 174 6.95 25.28 -3.87
C PRO A 174 7.19 24.38 -2.65
N MET A 175 6.23 23.54 -2.28
CA MET A 175 6.40 22.59 -1.18
C MET A 175 7.24 21.38 -1.62
N LEU A 176 7.05 20.88 -2.85
CA LEU A 176 7.80 19.74 -3.38
C LEU A 176 9.29 20.04 -3.46
N ASP A 177 9.67 21.19 -4.04
CA ASP A 177 11.06 21.60 -4.28
C ASP A 177 11.88 21.68 -2.98
N THR A 178 11.23 22.00 -1.86
CA THR A 178 11.88 22.11 -0.54
C THR A 178 11.88 20.84 0.29
N THR A 179 11.13 19.80 -0.12
CA THR A 179 10.93 18.62 0.71
C THR A 179 11.31 17.29 0.07
N VAL A 180 11.33 17.23 -1.28
CA VAL A 180 11.50 15.96 -2.02
C VAL A 180 12.81 15.24 -1.71
N ASP A 181 13.87 15.95 -1.38
CA ASP A 181 15.20 15.41 -1.07
C ASP A 181 15.26 14.61 0.24
N ARG A 182 14.20 14.68 1.07
CA ARG A 182 14.04 13.90 2.31
C ARG A 182 13.65 12.45 2.00
N TYR A 183 13.04 12.21 0.84
CA TYR A 183 12.42 10.94 0.50
C TYR A 183 13.36 10.05 -0.33
N TYR A 184 13.14 8.75 -0.23
CA TYR A 184 13.78 7.78 -1.12
C TYR A 184 13.37 7.99 -2.57
N GLY A 185 12.11 8.35 -2.79
CA GLY A 185 11.56 8.62 -4.10
C GLY A 185 10.26 9.41 -4.05
N ALA A 186 9.85 9.89 -5.20
CA ALA A 186 8.57 10.56 -5.38
C ALA A 186 7.43 9.56 -5.62
N VAL A 187 6.22 10.00 -5.31
CA VAL A 187 4.98 9.33 -5.70
C VAL A 187 4.23 10.23 -6.67
N LEU A 188 3.87 9.69 -7.81
CA LEU A 188 3.09 10.37 -8.82
C LEU A 188 1.78 9.61 -9.03
N GLU A 189 0.67 10.20 -8.62
CA GLU A 189 -0.64 9.60 -8.86
C GLU A 189 -0.96 9.64 -10.35
N VAL A 190 -1.29 8.48 -10.93
CA VAL A 190 -1.57 8.37 -12.37
C VAL A 190 -3.00 7.92 -12.67
N SER A 191 -3.64 7.20 -11.75
CA SER A 191 -5.01 6.70 -11.91
C SER A 191 -5.63 6.37 -10.56
N ARG A 192 -6.96 6.42 -10.47
CA ARG A 192 -7.78 5.92 -9.34
C ARG A 192 -8.77 4.89 -9.85
N GLY A 193 -9.11 3.92 -9.01
CA GLY A 193 -10.10 2.90 -9.30
C GLY A 193 -9.54 1.63 -9.93
N CYS A 194 -10.26 0.53 -9.72
CA CYS A 194 -9.88 -0.80 -10.16
C CYS A 194 -11.10 -1.55 -10.71
N PRO A 195 -11.00 -2.22 -11.89
CA PRO A 195 -12.15 -2.91 -12.47
C PRO A 195 -12.52 -4.22 -11.76
N PHE A 196 -11.76 -4.63 -10.75
CA PHE A 196 -11.98 -5.87 -10.02
C PHE A 196 -12.75 -5.64 -8.71
N LEU A 197 -13.44 -6.69 -8.24
CA LEU A 197 -14.39 -6.62 -7.14
C LEU A 197 -13.97 -7.50 -5.95
N CYS A 198 -12.67 -7.51 -5.60
CA CYS A 198 -12.16 -8.27 -4.48
C CYS A 198 -12.88 -7.91 -3.18
N GLU A 199 -13.36 -8.92 -2.43
CA GLU A 199 -14.22 -8.73 -1.27
C GLU A 199 -13.55 -7.95 -0.13
N PHE A 200 -12.25 -8.12 0.05
CA PHE A 200 -11.46 -7.49 1.12
C PHE A 200 -10.93 -6.10 0.79
N CYS A 201 -11.08 -5.65 -0.47
CA CYS A 201 -10.42 -4.44 -0.95
C CYS A 201 -11.23 -3.18 -0.63
N ASP A 202 -10.59 -2.19 -0.01
CA ASP A 202 -11.18 -0.90 0.37
C ASP A 202 -11.39 0.07 -0.80
N ILE A 203 -10.73 -0.16 -1.94
CA ILE A 203 -10.94 0.62 -3.18
C ILE A 203 -12.42 0.62 -3.59
N ARG A 204 -13.14 -0.45 -3.27
CA ARG A 204 -14.57 -0.61 -3.56
C ARG A 204 -15.51 0.26 -2.71
N ILE A 205 -15.01 0.83 -1.64
CA ILE A 205 -15.84 1.62 -0.70
C ILE A 205 -16.37 2.88 -1.37
N LEU A 206 -15.55 3.51 -2.21
CA LEU A 206 -15.96 4.70 -2.92
C LEU A 206 -16.86 4.38 -4.12
N LYS A 207 -17.89 5.18 -4.25
CA LYS A 207 -18.75 5.18 -5.42
C LYS A 207 -17.92 5.37 -6.70
N ASP A 208 -18.29 4.68 -7.78
CA ASP A 208 -17.66 4.75 -9.11
C ASP A 208 -16.18 4.34 -9.17
N ASN A 209 -15.61 3.75 -8.10
CA ASN A 209 -14.21 3.29 -8.07
C ASN A 209 -13.99 1.89 -8.68
N ASN A 210 -15.05 1.33 -9.30
CA ASN A 210 -15.04 0.03 -9.98
C ASN A 210 -14.57 0.11 -11.45
N ARG A 211 -14.04 1.26 -11.86
CA ARG A 211 -13.42 1.53 -13.17
C ARG A 211 -12.22 2.46 -12.98
N PRO A 212 -11.23 2.40 -13.89
CA PRO A 212 -10.13 3.36 -13.87
C PRO A 212 -10.57 4.78 -14.18
N HIS A 213 -10.04 5.74 -13.44
CA HIS A 213 -10.12 7.17 -13.67
C HIS A 213 -8.70 7.68 -13.89
N ASN A 214 -8.31 7.87 -15.13
CA ASN A 214 -6.95 8.15 -15.51
C ASN A 214 -6.66 9.66 -15.50
N LYS A 215 -5.46 10.02 -15.03
CA LYS A 215 -4.91 11.36 -15.13
C LYS A 215 -4.49 11.66 -16.57
N SER A 216 -4.45 12.93 -16.95
CA SER A 216 -3.93 13.36 -18.26
C SER A 216 -2.48 12.89 -18.43
N ILE A 217 -2.18 12.22 -19.53
CA ILE A 217 -0.83 11.76 -19.85
C ILE A 217 0.13 12.95 -19.96
N ASP A 218 -0.30 14.06 -20.56
CA ASP A 218 0.54 15.26 -20.66
C ASP A 218 0.90 15.82 -19.30
N LEU A 219 -0.04 15.80 -18.34
CA LEU A 219 0.24 16.21 -16.96
C LEU A 219 1.22 15.25 -16.27
N ILE A 220 1.07 13.93 -16.47
CA ILE A 220 2.02 12.94 -15.94
C ILE A 220 3.43 13.21 -16.45
N ILE A 221 3.57 13.51 -17.75
CA ILE A 221 4.88 13.83 -18.35
C ILE A 221 5.44 15.16 -17.83
N ASP A 222 4.61 16.20 -17.63
CA ASP A 222 5.04 17.47 -17.01
C ASP A 222 5.56 17.27 -15.57
N GLU A 223 4.87 16.45 -14.78
CA GLU A 223 5.31 16.13 -13.43
C GLU A 223 6.59 15.28 -13.41
N LEU A 224 6.75 14.33 -14.33
CA LEU A 224 8.00 13.57 -14.50
C LEU A 224 9.16 14.49 -14.91
N ASP A 225 8.91 15.45 -15.78
CA ASP A 225 9.91 16.43 -16.23
C ASP A 225 10.36 17.30 -15.04
N HIS A 226 9.42 17.78 -14.23
CA HIS A 226 9.74 18.52 -13.02
C HIS A 226 10.54 17.68 -12.01
N LEU A 227 10.11 16.44 -11.72
CA LEU A 227 10.86 15.52 -10.85
C LEU A 227 12.26 15.24 -11.37
N SER A 228 12.43 15.15 -12.70
CA SER A 228 13.74 14.97 -13.31
C SER A 228 14.66 16.18 -13.09
N SER A 229 14.12 17.39 -13.15
CA SER A 229 14.87 18.64 -12.89
C SER A 229 15.37 18.71 -11.44
N LEU A 230 14.65 18.09 -10.50
CA LEU A 230 15.04 17.93 -9.10
C LEU A 230 15.99 16.73 -8.87
N GLY A 231 16.31 15.96 -9.93
CA GLY A 231 17.20 14.80 -9.86
C GLY A 231 16.60 13.58 -9.17
N VAL A 232 15.27 13.48 -9.09
CA VAL A 232 14.55 12.35 -8.48
C VAL A 232 14.67 11.11 -9.36
N LYS A 233 15.34 10.08 -8.86
CA LYS A 233 15.64 8.85 -9.62
C LYS A 233 14.72 7.67 -9.34
N GLN A 234 13.83 7.79 -8.37
CA GLN A 234 12.89 6.74 -7.98
C GLN A 234 11.49 7.33 -8.01
N VAL A 235 10.61 6.79 -8.83
CA VAL A 235 9.23 7.28 -8.96
C VAL A 235 8.26 6.11 -8.86
N LEU A 236 7.37 6.18 -7.88
CA LEU A 236 6.23 5.30 -7.76
C LEU A 236 5.06 5.91 -8.55
N LEU A 237 4.65 5.27 -9.63
CA LEU A 237 3.42 5.60 -10.35
C LEU A 237 2.24 5.01 -9.57
N ALA A 238 1.62 5.82 -8.73
CA ALA A 238 0.55 5.40 -7.83
C ALA A 238 -0.77 5.26 -8.58
N CYS A 239 -1.38 4.11 -8.46
CA CYS A 239 -2.70 3.77 -8.98
C CYS A 239 -3.23 2.55 -8.24
N ASP A 240 -4.52 2.27 -8.35
CA ASP A 240 -5.09 1.05 -7.77
C ASP A 240 -4.81 -0.18 -8.63
N ASN A 241 -4.65 0.02 -9.94
CA ASN A 241 -4.24 -1.02 -10.88
C ASN A 241 -3.73 -0.38 -12.19
N PHE A 242 -2.43 -0.39 -12.42
CA PHE A 242 -1.79 0.23 -13.58
C PHE A 242 -2.32 -0.30 -14.94
N ILE A 243 -2.70 -1.57 -14.97
CA ILE A 243 -3.27 -2.21 -16.16
C ILE A 243 -4.80 -2.35 -16.06
N GLY A 244 -5.45 -1.53 -15.23
CA GLY A 244 -6.91 -1.46 -15.16
C GLY A 244 -7.55 -1.11 -16.51
N GLU A 245 -6.85 -0.30 -17.30
CA GLU A 245 -7.13 0.03 -18.71
C GLU A 245 -5.84 -0.16 -19.54
N PRO A 246 -5.62 -1.35 -20.16
CA PRO A 246 -4.35 -1.65 -20.82
C PRO A 246 -3.99 -0.71 -21.97
N ARG A 247 -4.98 -0.18 -22.71
CA ARG A 247 -4.73 0.76 -23.82
C ARG A 247 -4.14 2.08 -23.33
N TRP A 248 -4.72 2.63 -22.26
CA TRP A 248 -4.20 3.85 -21.64
C TRP A 248 -2.79 3.63 -21.05
N ALA A 249 -2.56 2.48 -20.40
CA ALA A 249 -1.25 2.14 -19.87
C ALA A 249 -0.20 2.02 -20.98
N GLU A 250 -0.57 1.46 -22.15
CA GLU A 250 0.31 1.37 -23.30
C GLU A 250 0.65 2.76 -23.87
N GLU A 251 -0.33 3.64 -24.03
CA GLU A 251 -0.12 5.02 -24.47
C GLU A 251 0.77 5.81 -23.51
N LEU A 252 0.53 5.68 -22.20
CA LEU A 252 1.38 6.31 -21.18
C LEU A 252 2.83 5.82 -21.28
N LEU A 253 3.06 4.51 -21.48
CA LEU A 253 4.41 3.97 -21.63
C LEU A 253 5.10 4.48 -22.89
N ASP A 254 4.40 4.61 -24.01
CA ASP A 254 4.96 5.18 -25.23
C ASP A 254 5.40 6.63 -24.99
N ARG A 255 4.58 7.44 -24.32
CA ARG A 255 4.91 8.83 -23.96
C ARG A 255 6.07 8.93 -22.96
N ILE A 256 6.17 8.00 -22.00
CA ILE A 256 7.32 7.93 -21.08
C ILE A 256 8.60 7.61 -21.86
N LEU A 257 8.57 6.65 -22.78
CA LEU A 257 9.74 6.30 -23.60
C LEU A 257 10.19 7.47 -24.48
N GLU A 258 9.26 8.16 -25.16
CA GLU A 258 9.55 9.39 -25.93
C GLU A 258 10.16 10.48 -25.05
N TRP A 259 9.61 10.70 -23.84
CA TRP A 259 10.14 11.65 -22.88
C TRP A 259 11.57 11.30 -22.44
N GLN A 260 11.83 10.02 -22.17
CA GLN A 260 13.16 9.52 -21.80
C GLN A 260 14.18 9.67 -22.94
N GLU A 261 13.77 9.46 -24.18
CA GLU A 261 14.63 9.67 -25.37
C GLU A 261 14.97 11.15 -25.52
N ARG A 262 13.99 12.04 -25.34
CA ARG A 262 14.16 13.49 -25.44
C ARG A 262 15.05 14.08 -24.35
N THR A 263 14.89 13.62 -23.11
CA THR A 263 15.57 14.20 -21.94
C THR A 263 16.87 13.48 -21.57
N GLY A 264 17.05 12.24 -21.97
CA GLY A 264 18.11 11.35 -21.51
C GLY A 264 17.97 10.91 -20.05
N PHE A 265 16.91 11.32 -19.34
CA PHE A 265 16.68 10.98 -17.95
C PHE A 265 15.87 9.68 -17.83
N ARG A 266 16.37 8.73 -17.04
CA ARG A 266 15.78 7.39 -16.90
C ARG A 266 15.66 7.03 -15.43
N PRO A 267 14.54 7.37 -14.77
CA PRO A 267 14.26 6.97 -13.38
C PRO A 267 13.94 5.48 -13.29
N SER A 268 14.14 4.88 -12.13
CA SER A 268 13.50 3.62 -11.80
C SER A 268 12.03 3.86 -11.50
N LEU A 269 11.16 3.08 -12.12
CA LEU A 269 9.71 3.17 -11.98
C LEU A 269 9.16 1.98 -11.21
N TYR A 270 8.17 2.25 -10.37
CA TYR A 270 7.40 1.24 -9.62
C TYR A 270 5.92 1.46 -9.84
N THR A 271 5.12 0.42 -9.69
CA THR A 271 3.66 0.56 -9.71
C THR A 271 2.97 -0.64 -9.07
N TRP A 272 1.67 -0.50 -8.82
CA TRP A 272 0.77 -1.57 -8.39
C TRP A 272 -0.06 -2.05 -9.57
N LEU A 273 -0.20 -3.36 -9.68
CA LEU A 273 -1.00 -3.97 -10.73
C LEU A 273 -1.44 -5.40 -10.36
N THR A 274 -2.29 -5.97 -11.18
CA THR A 274 -2.79 -7.32 -10.99
C THR A 274 -2.01 -8.34 -11.83
N ILE A 275 -2.09 -9.60 -11.44
CA ILE A 275 -1.33 -10.70 -12.03
C ILE A 275 -1.63 -10.91 -13.52
N ASN A 276 -2.79 -10.47 -14.02
CA ASN A 276 -3.19 -10.59 -15.42
C ASN A 276 -2.25 -9.84 -16.40
N LEU A 277 -1.23 -9.13 -15.92
CA LEU A 277 -0.13 -8.59 -16.73
C LEU A 277 0.49 -9.65 -17.65
N TYR A 278 0.56 -10.93 -17.22
CA TYR A 278 1.11 -12.01 -18.05
C TYR A 278 0.43 -12.16 -19.42
N LYS A 279 -0.81 -11.69 -19.57
CA LYS A 279 -1.57 -11.70 -20.84
C LYS A 279 -1.12 -10.61 -21.82
N HIS A 280 -0.22 -9.71 -21.40
CA HIS A 280 0.21 -8.54 -22.17
C HIS A 280 1.74 -8.50 -22.36
N PRO A 281 2.35 -9.40 -23.14
CA PRO A 281 3.81 -9.45 -23.34
C PRO A 281 4.41 -8.15 -23.88
N SER A 282 3.73 -7.49 -24.83
CA SER A 282 4.17 -6.20 -25.38
C SER A 282 4.26 -5.11 -24.30
N LEU A 283 3.29 -5.08 -23.39
CA LEU A 283 3.27 -4.15 -22.27
C LEU A 283 4.44 -4.41 -21.30
N MET A 284 4.72 -5.68 -21.00
CA MET A 284 5.88 -6.05 -20.17
C MET A 284 7.20 -5.58 -20.78
N ILE A 285 7.38 -5.72 -22.09
CA ILE A 285 8.58 -5.24 -22.80
C ILE A 285 8.69 -3.72 -22.67
N LYS A 286 7.61 -2.96 -22.95
CA LYS A 286 7.60 -1.49 -22.84
C LYS A 286 7.87 -1.05 -21.40
N MET A 287 7.25 -1.68 -20.40
CA MET A 287 7.49 -1.39 -18.98
C MET A 287 8.96 -1.57 -18.61
N ARG A 288 9.59 -2.69 -19.01
CA ARG A 288 11.02 -2.91 -18.75
C ARG A 288 11.89 -1.84 -19.38
N ARG A 289 11.66 -1.50 -20.64
CA ARG A 289 12.41 -0.45 -21.35
C ARG A 289 12.21 0.92 -20.69
N ALA A 290 10.99 1.23 -20.23
CA ALA A 290 10.68 2.46 -19.52
C ALA A 290 11.31 2.54 -18.11
N GLY A 291 11.91 1.47 -17.59
CA GLY A 291 12.62 1.45 -16.30
C GLY A 291 11.81 0.91 -15.13
N PHE A 292 10.74 0.15 -15.38
CA PHE A 292 10.07 -0.61 -14.31
C PHE A 292 10.92 -1.81 -13.93
N ASP A 293 11.49 -1.76 -12.75
CA ASP A 293 12.32 -2.85 -12.20
C ASP A 293 11.59 -3.66 -11.13
N MET A 294 10.64 -3.04 -10.43
CA MET A 294 9.87 -3.66 -9.37
C MET A 294 8.37 -3.43 -9.59
N LEU A 295 7.58 -4.48 -9.35
CA LEU A 295 6.11 -4.46 -9.46
C LEU A 295 5.51 -4.97 -8.17
N PHE A 296 4.56 -4.23 -7.58
CA PHE A 296 3.74 -4.78 -6.53
C PHE A 296 2.54 -5.50 -7.14
N ILE A 297 2.43 -6.80 -6.87
CA ILE A 297 1.34 -7.65 -7.38
C ILE A 297 0.64 -8.34 -6.21
N GLY A 298 -0.65 -8.13 -6.08
CA GLY A 298 -1.46 -8.88 -5.15
C GLY A 298 -1.61 -10.33 -5.61
N VAL A 299 -0.71 -11.22 -5.20
CA VAL A 299 -0.81 -12.68 -5.41
C VAL A 299 -1.83 -13.27 -4.45
N GLU A 300 -1.82 -12.84 -3.23
CA GLU A 300 -2.64 -13.13 -2.05
C GLU A 300 -2.49 -14.56 -1.55
N SER A 301 -2.74 -15.57 -2.38
CA SER A 301 -2.62 -16.98 -2.04
C SER A 301 -2.22 -17.82 -3.26
N PHE A 302 -1.56 -18.94 -3.02
CA PHE A 302 -1.36 -19.99 -4.03
C PHE A 302 -2.50 -21.02 -4.04
N SER A 303 -3.48 -20.87 -3.13
CA SER A 303 -4.71 -21.66 -3.13
C SER A 303 -5.76 -21.03 -4.04
N LYS A 304 -6.20 -21.76 -5.05
CA LYS A 304 -7.28 -21.31 -5.95
C LYS A 304 -8.60 -21.09 -5.19
N ASN A 305 -8.86 -21.93 -4.18
CA ASN A 305 -10.10 -21.86 -3.38
C ASN A 305 -10.14 -20.54 -2.60
N SER A 306 -9.06 -20.15 -1.95
CA SER A 306 -8.95 -18.89 -1.19
C SER A 306 -9.13 -17.66 -2.09
N LEU A 307 -8.67 -17.72 -3.35
CA LEU A 307 -8.84 -16.64 -4.32
C LEU A 307 -10.29 -16.53 -4.83
N LEU A 308 -10.96 -17.66 -5.03
CA LEU A 308 -12.35 -17.71 -5.50
C LEU A 308 -13.33 -17.19 -4.45
N GLU A 309 -13.13 -17.53 -3.18
CA GLU A 309 -14.02 -17.10 -2.10
C GLU A 309 -14.07 -15.58 -1.92
N THR A 310 -13.00 -14.88 -2.29
CA THR A 310 -12.89 -13.42 -2.14
C THR A 310 -13.11 -12.65 -3.44
N ALA A 311 -13.69 -13.31 -4.44
CA ALA A 311 -13.93 -12.73 -5.77
C ALA A 311 -12.66 -12.21 -6.47
N LYS A 312 -11.47 -12.73 -6.13
CA LYS A 312 -10.21 -12.38 -6.80
C LYS A 312 -10.02 -13.21 -8.07
N VAL A 313 -11.00 -13.15 -8.94
CA VAL A 313 -11.10 -13.98 -10.16
C VAL A 313 -9.95 -13.75 -11.15
N GLN A 314 -9.32 -12.59 -11.14
CA GLN A 314 -8.15 -12.29 -11.98
C GLN A 314 -6.93 -13.14 -11.62
N ASN A 315 -6.86 -13.69 -10.41
CA ASN A 315 -5.77 -14.55 -9.93
C ASN A 315 -6.06 -16.04 -10.08
N THR A 316 -7.18 -16.44 -10.66
CA THR A 316 -7.56 -17.86 -10.81
C THR A 316 -6.95 -18.50 -12.06
N ALA A 317 -5.76 -18.07 -12.48
CA ALA A 317 -5.01 -18.71 -13.54
C ALA A 317 -4.80 -20.21 -13.23
N PRO A 318 -4.75 -21.09 -14.24
CA PRO A 318 -4.60 -22.52 -14.03
C PRO A 318 -3.35 -22.89 -13.23
N ASP A 319 -2.26 -22.15 -13.43
CA ASP A 319 -0.98 -22.30 -12.72
C ASP A 319 -0.43 -20.94 -12.30
N MET A 320 -0.67 -20.55 -11.05
CA MET A 320 -0.20 -19.28 -10.48
C MET A 320 1.34 -19.22 -10.42
N VAL A 321 1.98 -20.34 -10.12
CA VAL A 321 3.45 -20.44 -10.06
C VAL A 321 4.05 -20.10 -11.43
N GLN A 322 3.51 -20.71 -12.49
CA GLN A 322 4.00 -20.45 -13.85
C GLN A 322 3.75 -19.00 -14.29
N VAL A 323 2.59 -18.44 -13.99
CA VAL A 323 2.27 -17.03 -14.32
C VAL A 323 3.24 -16.05 -13.65
N VAL A 324 3.56 -16.28 -12.37
CA VAL A 324 4.54 -15.46 -11.65
C VAL A 324 5.93 -15.60 -12.29
N ARG A 325 6.32 -16.83 -12.64
CA ARG A 325 7.59 -17.10 -13.35
C ARG A 325 7.66 -16.39 -14.70
N ASP A 326 6.58 -16.42 -15.47
CA ASP A 326 6.51 -15.78 -16.78
C ASP A 326 6.74 -14.26 -16.66
N ILE A 327 6.07 -13.58 -15.73
CA ILE A 327 6.30 -12.14 -15.50
C ILE A 327 7.76 -11.88 -15.07
N GLN A 328 8.27 -12.64 -14.12
CA GLN A 328 9.65 -12.46 -13.62
C GLN A 328 10.70 -12.73 -14.70
N SER A 329 10.43 -13.61 -15.67
CA SER A 329 11.37 -13.95 -16.75
C SER A 329 11.76 -12.74 -17.60
N TYR A 330 10.91 -11.70 -17.66
CA TYR A 330 11.24 -10.43 -18.32
C TYR A 330 12.22 -9.55 -17.51
N GLY A 331 12.53 -9.91 -16.27
CA GLY A 331 13.46 -9.19 -15.39
C GLY A 331 12.78 -8.35 -14.31
N PHE A 332 11.47 -8.47 -14.11
CA PHE A 332 10.79 -7.79 -13.01
C PHE A 332 11.05 -8.47 -11.67
N ILE A 333 11.29 -7.69 -10.63
CA ILE A 333 11.11 -8.16 -9.26
C ILE A 333 9.64 -7.98 -8.88
N ILE A 334 9.00 -9.06 -8.48
CA ILE A 334 7.65 -8.99 -7.93
C ILE A 334 7.73 -8.88 -6.41
N VAL A 335 7.14 -7.80 -5.87
CA VAL A 335 6.80 -7.69 -4.46
C VAL A 335 5.38 -8.24 -4.32
N ALA A 336 5.28 -9.46 -3.83
CA ALA A 336 4.00 -10.15 -3.74
C ALA A 336 3.24 -9.73 -2.48
N GLY A 337 2.00 -9.23 -2.63
CA GLY A 337 1.05 -9.21 -1.55
C GLY A 337 0.60 -10.65 -1.26
N LEU A 338 0.73 -11.08 -0.01
CA LEU A 338 0.33 -12.40 0.47
C LEU A 338 -0.57 -12.24 1.70
N ILE A 339 -1.58 -13.09 1.80
CA ILE A 339 -2.55 -13.02 2.89
C ILE A 339 -2.79 -14.43 3.43
N PHE A 340 -2.85 -14.56 4.76
CA PHE A 340 -3.34 -15.75 5.46
C PHE A 340 -4.63 -15.44 6.20
N GLY A 341 -5.52 -16.42 6.31
CA GLY A 341 -6.75 -16.35 7.07
C GLY A 341 -8.01 -16.30 6.23
N PHE A 342 -7.93 -16.75 4.98
CA PHE A 342 -9.13 -17.01 4.18
C PHE A 342 -9.97 -18.15 4.77
N ASP A 343 -11.26 -18.17 4.51
CA ASP A 343 -12.16 -19.22 5.01
C ASP A 343 -11.84 -20.59 4.41
N SER A 344 -11.26 -20.62 3.20
CA SER A 344 -10.74 -21.83 2.55
C SER A 344 -9.38 -22.30 3.07
N ASP A 345 -8.70 -21.49 3.88
CA ASP A 345 -7.39 -21.88 4.39
C ASP A 345 -7.51 -22.99 5.44
N ASP A 346 -6.65 -23.98 5.32
CA ASP A 346 -6.39 -25.03 6.29
C ASP A 346 -4.93 -24.97 6.79
N GLU A 347 -4.52 -25.92 7.62
CA GLU A 347 -3.15 -25.97 8.16
C GLU A 347 -2.07 -26.10 7.08
N THR A 348 -2.41 -26.54 5.88
CA THR A 348 -1.46 -26.70 4.76
C THR A 348 -1.18 -25.39 4.03
N CYS A 349 -2.02 -24.35 4.20
CA CYS A 349 -1.88 -23.07 3.48
C CYS A 349 -0.50 -22.42 3.66
N PHE A 350 0.09 -22.55 4.85
CA PHE A 350 1.44 -22.03 5.15
C PHE A 350 2.54 -22.74 4.36
N GLN A 351 2.45 -24.09 4.28
CA GLN A 351 3.41 -24.87 3.51
C GLN A 351 3.22 -24.65 2.01
N ASN A 352 1.98 -24.64 1.54
CA ASN A 352 1.64 -24.36 0.15
C ASN A 352 2.18 -23.00 -0.30
N THR A 353 2.12 -22.00 0.58
CA THR A 353 2.68 -20.67 0.30
C THR A 353 4.21 -20.72 0.26
N LEU A 354 4.89 -21.43 1.16
CA LEU A 354 6.34 -21.63 1.09
C LEU A 354 6.74 -22.33 -0.22
N ASP A 355 6.04 -23.38 -0.61
CA ASP A 355 6.30 -24.09 -1.84
C ASP A 355 6.04 -23.19 -3.05
N GLY A 356 4.94 -22.45 -3.07
CA GLY A 356 4.62 -21.48 -4.12
C GLY A 356 5.67 -20.39 -4.28
N LEU A 357 6.18 -19.82 -3.19
CA LEU A 357 7.27 -18.84 -3.21
C LEU A 357 8.58 -19.42 -3.75
N ARG A 358 8.92 -20.66 -3.38
CA ARG A 358 10.10 -21.36 -3.86
C ARG A 358 9.98 -21.66 -5.35
N ASP A 359 8.87 -22.28 -5.76
CA ASP A 359 8.68 -22.82 -7.12
C ASP A 359 8.47 -21.69 -8.14
N SER A 360 7.88 -20.56 -7.72
CA SER A 360 7.80 -19.34 -8.51
C SER A 360 9.08 -18.49 -8.48
N ALA A 361 10.05 -18.82 -7.62
CA ALA A 361 11.29 -18.06 -7.42
C ALA A 361 11.05 -16.57 -7.00
N LEU A 362 9.95 -16.28 -6.30
CA LEU A 362 9.68 -14.94 -5.75
C LEU A 362 10.76 -14.54 -4.75
N LEU A 363 11.35 -13.37 -4.91
CA LEU A 363 12.42 -12.87 -4.01
C LEU A 363 11.88 -12.22 -2.75
N SER A 364 10.64 -11.74 -2.75
CA SER A 364 9.91 -11.25 -1.57
C SER A 364 8.85 -12.26 -1.11
N GLY A 365 8.16 -11.99 -0.02
CA GLY A 365 7.12 -12.89 0.49
C GLY A 365 6.80 -12.64 1.95
N ASP A 366 6.52 -11.37 2.29
CA ASP A 366 6.10 -10.97 3.64
C ASP A 366 4.57 -10.96 3.70
N PRO A 367 3.93 -11.91 4.39
CA PRO A 367 2.49 -12.03 4.39
C PRO A 367 1.85 -11.12 5.43
N SER A 368 0.62 -10.71 5.15
CA SER A 368 -0.30 -10.10 6.10
C SER A 368 -1.37 -11.10 6.54
N LEU A 369 -2.04 -10.77 7.63
CA LEU A 369 -3.24 -11.47 8.09
C LEU A 369 -4.46 -10.82 7.46
N LEU A 370 -5.42 -11.63 7.01
CA LEU A 370 -6.68 -11.11 6.49
C LEU A 370 -7.37 -10.28 7.56
N THR A 371 -7.73 -9.06 7.20
CA THR A 371 -8.40 -8.10 8.06
C THR A 371 -9.61 -7.55 7.33
N ALA A 372 -10.74 -7.50 8.00
CA ALA A 372 -11.95 -6.91 7.45
C ALA A 372 -11.89 -5.39 7.62
N LEU A 373 -11.54 -4.68 6.54
CA LEU A 373 -11.49 -3.22 6.57
C LEU A 373 -12.91 -2.63 6.62
N PRO A 374 -13.16 -1.65 7.49
CA PRO A 374 -14.46 -1.01 7.61
C PRO A 374 -15.00 -0.54 6.25
N GLY A 375 -16.26 -0.82 5.95
CA GLY A 375 -16.92 -0.46 4.70
C GLY A 375 -16.75 -1.47 3.56
N THR A 376 -15.87 -2.47 3.67
CA THR A 376 -15.70 -3.51 2.64
C THR A 376 -16.81 -4.57 2.70
N PRO A 377 -17.09 -5.29 1.60
CA PRO A 377 -17.99 -6.43 1.63
C PRO A 377 -17.57 -7.51 2.64
N LEU A 378 -16.27 -7.76 2.79
CA LEU A 378 -15.74 -8.67 3.81
C LEU A 378 -16.13 -8.22 5.23
N TYR A 379 -15.98 -6.93 5.54
CA TYR A 379 -16.39 -6.37 6.84
C TYR A 379 -17.87 -6.64 7.11
N ARG A 380 -18.72 -6.41 6.11
CA ARG A 380 -20.15 -6.69 6.23
C ARG A 380 -20.42 -8.19 6.43
N ARG A 381 -19.76 -9.07 5.68
CA ARG A 381 -19.90 -10.53 5.84
C ARG A 381 -19.50 -10.97 7.25
N MET A 382 -18.39 -10.47 7.76
CA MET A 382 -17.91 -10.78 9.10
C MET A 382 -18.87 -10.25 10.19
N THR A 383 -19.45 -9.07 9.98
CA THR A 383 -20.47 -8.51 10.89
C THR A 383 -21.73 -9.39 10.92
N LEU A 384 -22.27 -9.72 9.75
CA LEU A 384 -23.52 -10.52 9.63
C LEU A 384 -23.35 -11.96 10.15
N SER A 385 -22.16 -12.53 10.02
CA SER A 385 -21.82 -13.87 10.53
C SER A 385 -21.37 -13.89 11.99
N ASN A 386 -21.41 -12.75 12.69
CA ASN A 386 -20.93 -12.59 14.07
C ASN A 386 -19.46 -13.01 14.26
N ARG A 387 -18.63 -12.76 13.24
CA ARG A 387 -17.19 -13.06 13.21
C ARG A 387 -16.31 -11.83 13.31
N LEU A 388 -16.90 -10.64 13.37
CA LEU A 388 -16.16 -9.40 13.55
C LEU A 388 -15.82 -9.22 15.03
N ARG A 389 -14.53 -8.95 15.31
CA ARG A 389 -14.01 -8.62 16.63
C ARG A 389 -13.96 -7.10 16.80
N ASP A 390 -14.27 -6.62 18.00
CA ASP A 390 -14.05 -5.21 18.36
C ASP A 390 -12.61 -5.04 18.85
N VAL A 391 -11.71 -4.68 17.93
CA VAL A 391 -10.29 -4.46 18.22
C VAL A 391 -9.86 -3.06 17.79
N ARG A 392 -9.00 -2.43 18.57
CA ARG A 392 -8.31 -1.20 18.17
C ARG A 392 -6.96 -1.56 17.56
N PHE A 393 -6.75 -1.11 16.33
CA PHE A 393 -5.47 -1.24 15.65
C PHE A 393 -4.55 -0.07 16.00
N GLY A 394 -3.22 -0.33 16.04
CA GLY A 394 -2.20 0.71 16.18
C GLY A 394 -1.49 0.72 17.53
N LEU A 395 -0.98 1.87 17.94
CA LEU A 395 -0.02 2.12 19.00
C LEU A 395 -0.16 1.28 20.27
N GLY A 396 0.85 0.47 20.56
CA GLY A 396 0.92 -0.34 21.80
C GLY A 396 0.13 -1.64 21.74
N GLY A 397 -0.47 -1.96 20.61
CA GLY A 397 -1.13 -3.25 20.37
C GLY A 397 -0.15 -4.38 20.04
N PHE A 398 -0.71 -5.51 19.69
CA PHE A 398 0.04 -6.67 19.25
C PHE A 398 0.68 -6.41 17.88
N LYS A 399 1.80 -7.06 17.59
CA LYS A 399 2.45 -6.95 16.27
C LYS A 399 1.61 -7.52 15.14
N TYR A 400 0.82 -8.55 15.46
CA TYR A 400 -0.07 -9.25 14.54
C TYR A 400 -1.46 -9.31 15.15
N GLN A 401 -2.34 -8.48 14.62
CA GLN A 401 -3.71 -8.33 15.11
C GLN A 401 -4.68 -8.41 13.94
N THR A 402 -5.83 -9.01 14.18
CA THR A 402 -6.92 -9.08 13.21
C THR A 402 -8.27 -8.85 13.88
N ASN A 403 -9.23 -8.31 13.14
CA ASN A 403 -10.60 -8.16 13.60
C ASN A 403 -11.53 -9.28 13.11
N ILE A 404 -10.98 -10.38 12.59
CA ILE A 404 -11.74 -11.52 12.11
C ILE A 404 -11.54 -12.70 13.08
N LYS A 405 -12.62 -13.39 13.42
CA LYS A 405 -12.56 -14.74 13.97
C LYS A 405 -12.43 -15.73 12.80
N TYR A 406 -11.27 -16.38 12.70
CA TYR A 406 -10.97 -17.30 11.60
C TYR A 406 -11.64 -18.65 11.76
N LEU A 407 -11.95 -19.32 10.64
CA LEU A 407 -12.40 -20.72 10.65
C LEU A 407 -11.26 -21.69 10.98
N LEU A 408 -10.03 -21.36 10.58
CA LEU A 408 -8.83 -22.00 11.10
C LEU A 408 -8.59 -21.48 12.51
N GLY A 409 -8.49 -22.37 13.51
CA GLY A 409 -8.38 -21.98 14.90
C GLY A 409 -7.22 -21.00 15.15
N GLY A 410 -7.38 -20.09 16.11
CA GLY A 410 -6.37 -19.07 16.39
C GLY A 410 -4.98 -19.63 16.73
N LYS A 411 -4.94 -20.77 17.48
CA LYS A 411 -3.68 -21.46 17.82
C LYS A 411 -3.00 -22.06 16.59
N GLU A 412 -3.78 -22.64 15.68
CA GLU A 412 -3.32 -23.22 14.42
C GLU A 412 -2.77 -22.13 13.53
N MET A 413 -3.45 -20.97 13.46
CA MET A 413 -3.01 -19.80 12.72
C MET A 413 -1.65 -19.31 13.23
N VAL A 414 -1.50 -19.09 14.53
CA VAL A 414 -0.24 -18.62 15.14
C VAL A 414 0.90 -19.63 14.90
N ARG A 415 0.65 -20.92 15.12
CA ARG A 415 1.62 -21.99 14.90
C ARG A 415 2.07 -22.06 13.44
N GLY A 416 1.11 -22.01 12.51
CA GLY A 416 1.37 -22.04 11.06
C GLY A 416 2.13 -20.83 10.59
N TYR A 417 1.74 -19.63 11.04
CA TYR A 417 2.44 -18.39 10.71
C TYR A 417 3.90 -18.41 11.20
N ARG A 418 4.14 -18.85 12.45
CA ARG A 418 5.50 -18.98 12.98
C ARG A 418 6.35 -20.00 12.19
N LYS A 419 5.76 -21.14 11.80
CA LYS A 419 6.43 -22.12 10.93
C LYS A 419 6.78 -21.50 9.59
N PHE A 420 5.85 -20.76 9.00
CA PHE A 420 6.07 -20.06 7.73
C PHE A 420 7.24 -19.06 7.82
N VAL A 421 7.24 -18.17 8.83
CA VAL A 421 8.33 -17.18 8.95
C VAL A 421 9.67 -17.81 9.26
N THR A 422 9.70 -18.95 9.96
CA THR A 422 10.93 -19.74 10.12
C THR A 422 11.43 -20.25 8.77
N GLY A 423 10.53 -20.75 7.93
CA GLY A 423 10.85 -21.20 6.57
C GLY A 423 11.40 -20.08 5.67
N ILE A 424 10.74 -18.92 5.63
CA ILE A 424 11.20 -17.81 4.79
C ILE A 424 12.50 -17.15 5.27
N THR A 425 12.89 -17.36 6.52
CA THR A 425 14.16 -16.83 7.04
C THR A 425 15.34 -17.79 6.86
N ASP A 426 15.09 -19.05 6.48
CA ASP A 426 16.13 -20.05 6.26
C ASP A 426 17.04 -19.68 5.09
N GLY A 427 18.36 -19.76 5.30
CA GLY A 427 19.34 -19.34 4.32
C GLY A 427 19.40 -20.23 3.07
N ALA A 428 19.19 -21.54 3.20
CA ALA A 428 19.18 -22.47 2.05
C ALA A 428 17.94 -22.22 1.20
N TYR A 429 16.79 -22.03 1.85
CA TYR A 429 15.53 -21.70 1.17
C TYR A 429 15.65 -20.39 0.39
N GLN A 430 16.20 -19.35 1.02
CA GLN A 430 16.41 -18.05 0.39
C GLN A 430 17.37 -18.13 -0.80
N TYR A 431 18.48 -18.85 -0.66
CA TYR A 431 19.43 -19.04 -1.75
C TYR A 431 18.80 -19.80 -2.94
N ASN A 432 17.97 -20.82 -2.69
CA ASN A 432 17.28 -21.57 -3.74
C ASN A 432 16.32 -20.67 -4.53
N ARG A 433 15.63 -19.76 -3.86
CA ARG A 433 14.77 -18.76 -4.54
C ARG A 433 15.59 -17.82 -5.42
N LEU A 434 16.70 -17.27 -4.90
CA LEU A 434 17.61 -16.43 -5.67
C LEU A 434 18.15 -17.18 -6.89
N LYS A 435 18.60 -18.42 -6.71
CA LYS A 435 19.10 -19.25 -7.81
C LYS A 435 18.01 -19.48 -8.85
N GLY A 436 16.81 -19.88 -8.42
CA GLY A 436 15.66 -20.07 -9.31
C GLY A 436 15.31 -18.81 -10.10
N TYR A 437 15.40 -17.62 -9.45
CA TYR A 437 15.17 -16.35 -10.13
C TYR A 437 16.21 -16.08 -11.23
N PHE A 438 17.51 -16.28 -10.94
CA PHE A 438 18.55 -16.15 -11.97
C PHE A 438 18.40 -17.18 -13.10
N ASP A 439 17.95 -18.39 -12.79
CA ASP A 439 17.67 -19.41 -13.82
C ASP A 439 16.50 -18.98 -14.73
N LEU A 440 15.51 -18.23 -14.23
CA LEU A 440 14.44 -17.64 -15.04
C LEU A 440 14.95 -16.57 -16.00
N LEU A 441 15.88 -15.73 -15.57
CA LEU A 441 16.43 -14.67 -16.41
C LEU A 441 17.23 -15.20 -17.61
N ASP A 442 17.67 -16.46 -17.54
CA ASP A 442 18.34 -17.15 -18.66
C ASP A 442 17.37 -17.77 -19.69
N THR A 443 16.05 -17.68 -19.50
CA THR A 443 15.05 -18.34 -20.35
C THR A 443 14.82 -17.68 -21.72
N GLY A 444 15.45 -16.53 -21.97
CA GLY A 444 15.33 -15.81 -23.26
C GLY A 444 14.27 -14.71 -23.30
N ASN A 445 13.41 -14.56 -22.28
CA ASN A 445 12.43 -13.47 -22.19
C ASN A 445 13.01 -12.19 -21.56
N PHE A 446 14.21 -12.26 -21.01
CA PHE A 446 14.81 -11.15 -20.29
C PHE A 446 14.96 -9.91 -21.17
N VAL A 447 14.39 -8.79 -20.69
CA VAL A 447 14.49 -7.48 -21.33
C VAL A 447 15.34 -6.58 -20.43
N ALA A 448 16.49 -6.16 -20.94
CA ALA A 448 17.33 -5.18 -20.25
C ALA A 448 16.61 -3.83 -20.20
N MET A 449 16.78 -3.12 -19.08
CA MET A 449 16.31 -1.73 -18.99
C MET A 449 17.27 -0.80 -19.77
N ASP A 450 16.71 0.18 -20.45
CA ASP A 450 17.49 1.16 -21.23
C ASP A 450 18.31 2.11 -20.33
N GLY A 451 18.04 2.12 -19.02
CA GLY A 451 18.77 2.84 -17.99
C GLY A 451 19.57 1.92 -17.07
N LYS A 452 20.28 2.49 -16.11
CA LYS A 452 20.95 1.75 -15.04
C LYS A 452 19.91 1.36 -13.97
N GLY A 453 19.20 0.25 -14.19
CA GLY A 453 18.31 -0.32 -13.19
C GLY A 453 19.03 -0.61 -11.88
N PHE A 454 18.32 -0.56 -10.75
CA PHE A 454 18.86 -0.77 -9.38
C PHE A 454 20.16 0.02 -9.09
N GLY A 455 20.51 1.02 -9.89
CA GLY A 455 21.76 1.76 -9.82
C GLY A 455 21.89 2.69 -8.61
N ASN A 456 20.98 2.62 -7.64
CA ASN A 456 20.95 3.59 -6.55
C ASN A 456 21.31 3.03 -5.17
N LEU A 457 22.13 1.98 -5.11
CA LEU A 457 22.87 1.67 -3.87
C LEU A 457 23.57 2.94 -3.36
N TRP A 458 24.16 3.73 -4.26
CA TRP A 458 24.82 4.98 -3.91
C TRP A 458 23.85 6.05 -3.40
N LEU A 459 22.64 6.17 -3.96
CA LEU A 459 21.62 7.07 -3.45
C LEU A 459 21.15 6.64 -2.05
N PHE A 460 20.88 5.34 -1.88
CA PHE A 460 20.50 4.76 -0.60
C PHE A 460 21.63 4.93 0.44
N VAL A 461 22.87 4.65 0.06
CA VAL A 461 24.04 4.88 0.92
C VAL A 461 24.20 6.37 1.24
N ARG A 462 24.04 7.26 0.28
CA ARG A 462 24.10 8.72 0.50
C ARG A 462 23.00 9.21 1.43
N MET A 463 21.78 8.71 1.28
CA MET A 463 20.65 9.04 2.17
C MET A 463 20.91 8.57 3.60
N ILE A 464 21.44 7.35 3.77
CA ILE A 464 21.79 6.80 5.08
C ILE A 464 23.00 7.54 5.67
N MET A 465 23.98 7.90 4.85
CA MET A 465 25.16 8.66 5.31
C MET A 465 24.81 10.07 5.80
N LYS A 466 23.76 10.68 5.28
CA LYS A 466 23.24 11.96 5.78
C LYS A 466 22.65 11.83 7.21
N ASN A 467 22.22 10.62 7.59
CA ASN A 467 21.69 10.33 8.93
C ASN A 467 22.59 9.33 9.67
N LYS A 468 23.49 9.85 10.54
CA LYS A 468 24.44 9.02 11.30
C LYS A 468 23.78 7.95 12.17
N ALA A 469 22.58 8.25 12.72
CA ALA A 469 21.83 7.29 13.53
C ALA A 469 21.29 6.13 12.67
N ALA A 470 20.74 6.43 11.50
CA ALA A 470 20.28 5.42 10.55
C ALA A 470 21.43 4.55 10.03
N LEU A 471 22.57 5.16 9.73
CA LEU A 471 23.79 4.44 9.34
C LEU A 471 24.24 3.47 10.43
N TRP A 472 24.28 3.93 11.68
CA TRP A 472 24.67 3.10 12.83
C TRP A 472 23.70 1.93 13.05
N GLN A 473 22.40 2.20 13.00
CA GLN A 473 21.37 1.15 13.10
C GLN A 473 21.50 0.11 11.98
N MET A 474 21.70 0.55 10.74
CA MET A 474 21.88 -0.34 9.60
C MET A 474 23.15 -1.19 9.74
N THR A 475 24.26 -0.59 10.18
CA THR A 475 25.52 -1.31 10.42
C THR A 475 25.35 -2.36 11.51
N GLN A 476 24.66 -2.01 12.61
CA GLN A 476 24.35 -2.98 13.67
C GLN A 476 23.42 -4.11 13.18
N ARG A 477 22.40 -3.78 12.37
CA ARG A 477 21.50 -4.78 11.78
C ARG A 477 22.28 -5.75 10.91
N LEU A 478 23.13 -5.22 10.02
CA LEU A 478 23.97 -6.03 9.14
C LEU A 478 24.95 -6.91 9.92
N ALA A 479 25.63 -6.33 10.91
CA ALA A 479 26.54 -7.09 11.77
C ALA A 479 25.83 -8.24 12.50
N ARG A 480 24.65 -8.01 13.06
CA ARG A 480 23.84 -9.06 13.71
C ARG A 480 23.41 -10.16 12.74
N PHE A 481 23.04 -9.80 11.53
CA PHE A 481 22.67 -10.76 10.48
C PHE A 481 23.87 -11.61 10.07
N MET A 482 25.02 -10.98 9.80
CA MET A 482 26.26 -11.64 9.36
C MET A 482 26.97 -12.42 10.46
N ALA A 483 26.68 -12.16 11.74
CA ALA A 483 27.19 -12.92 12.87
C ALA A 483 26.71 -14.38 12.89
N ASN A 484 25.62 -14.70 12.16
CA ASN A 484 25.19 -16.08 11.95
C ASN A 484 25.99 -16.70 10.79
N PRO A 485 26.79 -17.78 11.03
CA PRO A 485 27.63 -18.41 10.00
C PRO A 485 26.83 -18.92 8.80
N THR A 486 25.61 -19.41 9.02
CA THR A 486 24.71 -19.89 7.94
C THR A 486 24.28 -18.73 7.05
N ASN A 487 23.89 -17.59 7.64
CA ASN A 487 23.51 -16.40 6.88
C ASN A 487 24.69 -15.89 6.05
N LEU A 488 25.89 -15.80 6.68
CA LEU A 488 27.11 -15.39 6.00
C LEU A 488 27.43 -16.32 4.81
N TYR A 489 27.37 -17.64 5.03
CA TYR A 489 27.63 -18.62 3.98
C TYR A 489 26.70 -18.44 2.78
N TYR A 490 25.37 -18.35 3.00
CA TYR A 490 24.43 -18.22 1.90
C TYR A 490 24.45 -16.82 1.26
N ALA A 491 24.78 -15.75 2.00
CA ALA A 491 25.01 -14.44 1.43
C ALA A 491 26.22 -14.44 0.46
N LEU A 492 27.34 -15.04 0.87
CA LEU A 492 28.51 -15.20 0.01
C LEU A 492 28.23 -16.11 -1.21
N LYS A 493 27.45 -17.16 -1.02
CA LYS A 493 27.02 -18.06 -2.11
C LYS A 493 26.13 -17.34 -3.11
N GLY A 494 25.21 -16.48 -2.63
CA GLY A 494 24.40 -15.61 -3.48
C GLY A 494 25.24 -14.60 -4.26
N LEU A 495 26.21 -13.97 -3.62
CA LEU A 495 27.14 -13.07 -4.30
C LEU A 495 27.98 -13.80 -5.37
N SER A 496 28.46 -15.01 -5.06
CA SER A 496 29.17 -15.87 -6.03
C SER A 496 28.30 -16.20 -7.25
N LEU A 497 26.97 -16.37 -7.05
CA LEU A 497 26.03 -16.60 -8.16
C LEU A 497 26.00 -15.41 -9.13
N VAL A 498 25.98 -14.17 -8.62
CA VAL A 498 26.03 -12.94 -9.45
C VAL A 498 27.29 -12.94 -10.34
N PHE A 499 28.45 -13.25 -9.78
CA PHE A 499 29.69 -13.30 -10.56
C PHE A 499 29.69 -14.41 -11.64
N ARG A 500 29.05 -15.55 -11.38
CA ARG A 500 28.89 -16.62 -12.36
C ARG A 500 27.91 -16.26 -13.48
N ARG A 501 26.90 -15.42 -13.17
CA ARG A 501 25.83 -14.96 -14.09
C ARG A 501 26.03 -13.50 -14.51
N ARG A 502 27.28 -13.07 -14.65
CA ARG A 502 27.66 -11.68 -15.01
C ARG A 502 27.11 -11.19 -16.36
N HIS A 503 26.63 -12.10 -17.21
CA HIS A 503 25.98 -11.77 -18.46
C HIS A 503 24.57 -11.20 -18.27
N ILE A 504 23.94 -11.43 -17.11
CA ILE A 504 22.64 -10.85 -16.76
C ILE A 504 22.85 -9.39 -16.35
N ASN A 505 22.33 -8.48 -17.17
CA ASN A 505 22.39 -7.06 -16.86
C ASN A 505 21.60 -6.75 -15.59
N GLY A 506 22.18 -5.97 -14.67
CA GLY A 506 21.54 -5.65 -13.39
C GLY A 506 21.60 -6.74 -12.33
N GLY A 507 22.33 -7.85 -12.55
CA GLY A 507 22.42 -9.01 -11.64
C GLY A 507 22.76 -8.65 -10.21
N PHE A 508 23.61 -7.64 -9.98
CA PHE A 508 23.92 -7.16 -8.64
C PHE A 508 22.72 -6.48 -7.95
N GLY A 509 21.85 -5.79 -8.70
CA GLY A 509 20.63 -5.19 -8.16
C GLY A 509 19.63 -6.24 -7.66
N TYR A 510 19.46 -7.35 -8.39
CA TYR A 510 18.62 -8.47 -7.93
C TYR A 510 19.15 -9.12 -6.66
N PHE A 511 20.47 -9.33 -6.58
CA PHE A 511 21.12 -9.80 -5.36
C PHE A 511 20.91 -8.82 -4.20
N GLN A 512 21.10 -7.54 -4.44
CA GLN A 512 20.92 -6.49 -3.43
C GLN A 512 19.50 -6.49 -2.88
N PHE A 513 18.48 -6.53 -3.74
CA PHE A 513 17.08 -6.60 -3.32
C PHE A 513 16.82 -7.85 -2.47
N TRP A 514 17.22 -9.03 -2.97
CA TRP A 514 17.07 -10.28 -2.24
C TRP A 514 17.76 -10.24 -0.87
N PHE A 515 19.00 -9.73 -0.82
CA PHE A 515 19.77 -9.66 0.41
C PHE A 515 19.10 -8.75 1.45
N PHE A 516 18.60 -7.58 1.03
CA PHE A 516 17.87 -6.69 1.93
C PHE A 516 16.54 -7.28 2.38
N ALA A 517 15.78 -7.89 1.48
CA ALA A 517 14.51 -8.54 1.81
C ALA A 517 14.73 -9.65 2.86
N TRP A 518 15.74 -10.51 2.64
CA TRP A 518 16.09 -11.57 3.57
C TRP A 518 16.59 -11.04 4.92
N THR A 519 17.49 -10.07 4.92
CA THR A 519 17.99 -9.44 6.16
C THR A 519 16.86 -8.84 6.97
N ASN A 520 15.92 -8.14 6.32
CA ASN A 520 14.77 -7.56 7.01
C ASN A 520 13.87 -8.65 7.58
N ALA A 521 13.57 -9.73 6.84
CA ALA A 521 12.78 -10.83 7.34
C ALA A 521 13.40 -11.48 8.58
N VAL A 522 14.71 -11.80 8.53
CA VAL A 522 15.44 -12.39 9.67
C VAL A 522 15.35 -11.48 10.91
N LEU A 523 15.55 -10.18 10.74
CA LEU A 523 15.53 -9.24 11.88
C LEU A 523 14.11 -8.98 12.41
N LYS A 524 13.11 -8.93 11.53
CA LYS A 524 11.70 -8.76 11.89
C LYS A 524 11.20 -9.93 12.73
N TYR A 525 11.53 -11.15 12.35
CA TYR A 525 10.97 -12.37 12.94
C TYR A 525 11.84 -13.03 14.01
N LYS A 526 13.07 -12.53 14.26
CA LYS A 526 14.04 -13.14 15.18
C LYS A 526 13.50 -13.43 16.58
N ASN A 527 12.65 -12.55 17.10
CA ASN A 527 12.14 -12.63 18.47
C ASN A 527 10.61 -12.82 18.48
N LEU A 528 10.05 -13.37 17.42
CA LEU A 528 8.61 -13.58 17.32
C LEU A 528 8.13 -14.66 18.28
N THR A 529 7.18 -14.33 19.15
CA THR A 529 6.56 -15.22 20.13
C THR A 529 5.06 -15.29 19.91
N ASP A 530 4.37 -16.21 20.58
CA ASP A 530 2.91 -16.31 20.54
C ASP A 530 2.23 -15.06 21.12
N GLN A 531 2.89 -14.36 22.04
CA GLN A 531 2.40 -13.13 22.66
C GLN A 531 2.34 -11.93 21.71
N ASP A 532 3.02 -12.01 20.57
CA ASP A 532 2.98 -10.97 19.53
C ASP A 532 1.67 -11.01 18.71
N PHE A 533 0.82 -12.01 18.92
CA PHE A 533 -0.40 -12.23 18.15
C PHE A 533 -1.66 -11.98 18.97
N ASP A 534 -2.61 -11.27 18.38
CA ASP A 534 -4.00 -11.16 18.84
C ASP A 534 -4.93 -11.71 17.76
N ILE A 535 -5.12 -13.03 17.79
CA ILE A 535 -5.85 -13.81 16.79
C ILE A 535 -6.79 -14.77 17.49
N GLU A 536 -8.03 -14.78 17.06
CA GLU A 536 -9.05 -15.71 17.55
C GLU A 536 -9.61 -16.58 16.42
N GLY A 537 -10.06 -17.77 16.77
CA GLY A 537 -10.90 -18.62 15.93
C GLY A 537 -12.39 -18.43 16.23
N VAL A 538 -13.24 -18.99 15.40
CA VAL A 538 -14.68 -19.07 15.67
C VAL A 538 -14.93 -19.88 16.95
N ASP A 539 -16.01 -19.55 17.63
CA ASP A 539 -16.44 -20.28 18.82
C ASP A 539 -16.87 -21.72 18.48
N ALA A 540 -16.82 -22.64 19.47
CA ALA A 540 -17.17 -24.04 19.26
C ALA A 540 -18.62 -24.24 18.74
N ASP A 541 -19.52 -23.32 19.07
CA ASP A 541 -20.92 -23.35 18.65
C ASP A 541 -21.17 -22.72 17.26
N PHE A 542 -20.12 -22.28 16.56
CA PHE A 542 -20.27 -21.70 15.24
C PHE A 542 -20.70 -22.75 14.22
N GLU A 543 -21.87 -22.54 13.60
CA GLU A 543 -22.35 -23.40 12.52
C GLU A 543 -21.78 -22.92 11.18
N LEU A 544 -21.12 -23.81 10.44
CA LEU A 544 -20.50 -23.48 9.13
C LEU A 544 -21.50 -22.92 8.12
N LYS A 545 -22.79 -23.27 8.22
CA LYS A 545 -23.85 -22.68 7.38
C LYS A 545 -23.98 -21.15 7.53
N ASN A 546 -23.46 -20.57 8.62
CA ASN A 546 -23.47 -19.13 8.86
C ASN A 546 -22.33 -18.38 8.15
N ILE A 547 -21.44 -19.08 7.44
CA ILE A 547 -20.38 -18.45 6.62
C ILE A 547 -20.98 -17.51 5.56
N ILE A 548 -22.15 -17.88 5.01
CA ILE A 548 -22.90 -17.10 4.04
C ILE A 548 -24.14 -16.54 4.71
N PRO A 549 -24.11 -15.33 5.25
CA PRO A 549 -25.33 -14.71 5.82
C PRO A 549 -26.40 -14.53 4.75
N ALA A 550 -27.67 -14.75 5.13
CA ALA A 550 -28.80 -14.67 4.20
C ALA A 550 -28.87 -13.33 3.44
N ASP A 551 -28.49 -12.22 4.09
CA ASP A 551 -28.51 -10.86 3.53
C ASP A 551 -27.24 -10.48 2.78
N TYR A 552 -26.24 -11.37 2.70
CA TYR A 552 -24.94 -11.03 2.07
C TYR A 552 -25.09 -10.72 0.58
N VAL A 553 -25.92 -11.47 -0.13
CA VAL A 553 -26.12 -11.34 -1.59
C VAL A 553 -26.82 -10.04 -1.97
N SER A 554 -27.67 -9.49 -1.09
CA SER A 554 -28.43 -8.26 -1.32
C SER A 554 -27.59 -6.98 -1.18
N SER A 555 -26.32 -7.09 -0.78
CA SER A 555 -25.43 -5.97 -0.50
C SER A 555 -24.53 -5.56 -1.67
N ALA A 556 -24.83 -5.99 -2.87
CA ALA A 556 -24.12 -5.54 -4.06
C ALA A 556 -24.28 -4.02 -4.23
N ASN A 557 -23.15 -3.33 -4.42
CA ASN A 557 -23.17 -1.88 -4.71
C ASN A 557 -24.10 -1.62 -5.90
N GLU A 558 -25.06 -0.73 -5.73
CA GLU A 558 -26.05 -0.35 -6.76
C GLU A 558 -25.39 0.18 -8.05
N ASP A 559 -24.15 0.65 -7.95
CA ASP A 559 -23.37 1.24 -9.05
C ASP A 559 -22.67 0.22 -9.96
N ILE A 560 -22.70 -1.09 -9.64
CA ILE A 560 -22.02 -2.12 -10.43
C ILE A 560 -23.05 -2.84 -11.32
N PRO A 561 -22.76 -3.04 -12.61
CA PRO A 561 -23.68 -3.76 -13.48
C PRO A 561 -24.08 -5.13 -12.92
N PRO A 562 -25.38 -5.44 -12.79
CA PRO A 562 -25.85 -6.67 -12.15
C PRO A 562 -25.26 -7.95 -12.73
N GLN A 563 -24.93 -7.95 -14.03
CA GLN A 563 -24.31 -9.08 -14.72
C GLN A 563 -22.87 -9.36 -14.23
N LYS A 564 -22.09 -8.30 -13.97
CA LYS A 564 -20.70 -8.40 -13.47
C LYS A 564 -20.68 -8.84 -12.00
N ILE A 565 -21.58 -8.28 -11.19
CA ILE A 565 -21.77 -8.68 -9.79
C ILE A 565 -22.16 -10.15 -9.70
N ASN A 566 -23.19 -10.56 -10.46
CA ASN A 566 -23.72 -11.91 -10.41
C ASN A 566 -22.69 -12.98 -10.77
N ALA A 567 -21.76 -12.72 -11.70
CA ALA A 567 -20.71 -13.68 -12.04
C ALA A 567 -19.69 -13.86 -10.91
N GLN A 568 -19.24 -12.76 -10.29
CA GLN A 568 -18.23 -12.79 -9.22
C GLN A 568 -18.83 -13.27 -7.88
N LEU A 569 -20.03 -12.82 -7.53
CA LEU A 569 -20.73 -13.29 -6.32
C LEU A 569 -21.09 -14.77 -6.39
N ARG A 570 -21.47 -15.29 -7.56
CA ARG A 570 -21.72 -16.74 -7.73
C ARG A 570 -20.46 -17.55 -7.44
N SER A 571 -19.30 -17.10 -7.92
CA SER A 571 -18.02 -17.77 -7.61
C SER A 571 -17.76 -17.79 -6.10
N THR A 572 -17.93 -16.66 -5.42
CA THR A 572 -17.76 -16.55 -3.95
C THR A 572 -18.75 -17.46 -3.22
N ILE A 573 -20.03 -17.40 -3.55
CA ILE A 573 -21.08 -18.21 -2.91
C ILE A 573 -20.80 -19.69 -3.12
N THR A 574 -20.51 -20.12 -4.36
CA THR A 574 -20.22 -21.52 -4.67
C THR A 574 -19.03 -22.03 -3.86
N GLN A 575 -17.98 -21.20 -3.73
CA GLN A 575 -16.80 -21.58 -2.94
C GLN A 575 -17.10 -21.67 -1.46
N LEU A 576 -17.86 -20.73 -0.90
CA LEU A 576 -18.28 -20.78 0.50
C LEU A 576 -19.20 -22.00 0.78
N GLU A 577 -20.10 -22.35 -0.15
CA GLU A 577 -20.90 -23.57 -0.07
C GLU A 577 -20.05 -24.84 -0.10
N ASN A 578 -18.97 -24.85 -0.90
CA ASN A 578 -18.03 -25.97 -0.93
C ASN A 578 -17.28 -26.12 0.40
N ILE A 579 -16.85 -25.00 1.03
CA ILE A 579 -16.23 -25.00 2.36
C ILE A 579 -17.17 -25.66 3.38
N VAL A 580 -18.47 -25.30 3.36
CA VAL A 580 -19.46 -25.92 4.23
C VAL A 580 -19.54 -27.41 4.01
N ARG A 581 -19.61 -27.87 2.76
CA ARG A 581 -19.70 -29.30 2.43
C ARG A 581 -18.44 -30.07 2.85
N GLU A 582 -17.26 -29.56 2.53
CA GLU A 582 -15.99 -30.23 2.84
C GLU A 582 -15.71 -30.35 4.33
N ARG A 583 -16.15 -29.35 5.12
CA ARG A 583 -15.92 -29.34 6.58
C ARG A 583 -17.05 -30.01 7.38
N THR A 584 -18.20 -30.33 6.76
CA THR A 584 -19.31 -31.06 7.39
C THR A 584 -19.32 -32.53 7.00
N ALA A 585 -18.56 -32.94 5.99
CA ALA A 585 -18.34 -34.35 5.60
C ALA A 585 -17.19 -34.95 6.41
#